data_fe73ed7f6278fd0b1af95b6ef20cfa0e
#
_entry.id   fe73ed7f6278fd0b1af95b6ef20cfa0e
#
_cell.length_a   1.000
_cell.length_b   1.000
_cell.length_c   1.000
_cell.angle_alpha   90.00
_cell.angle_beta   90.00
_cell.angle_gamma   90.00
#
_symmetry.space_group_name_H-M   'P 1'
#
loop_
_entity.id
_entity.type
_entity.pdbx_description
1 polymer ?
#
loop_
_entity_poly.entity_id
_entity_poly.type
_entity_poly.pdbx_seq_one_letter_code
_entity_poly.pdbx_strand_id
1 'polypeptide(L)'
;MQECVLKIEDLEVSYGGIQAVRGISFEVNKGEIVTLIGANGAGKSSTLRTISGLVKAKGGHVTFMGEDITGKDSTEIVSKGLMMVPEGRRIFPNLTVLENLRVGAYLRNDDLSDDLEMVFNYFPRLKERSWQAGGTLSGGEQQMLAVGRALMGKPKLLMMDEPSLGLAPIVVQGIFDIINEIHSSGATVLLIEQNANMALHVADRAYVIENGKITLSGTGKELLEDEKVKSAYLGSGGDV
;
A
#
# COMPACT_ATOMS: atom_id res chain seq x y z
N MET A 1 1.67 6.16 -24.50
CA MET A 1 1.34 4.99 -23.64
C MET A 1 1.93 5.29 -22.28
N GLN A 2 1.17 5.11 -21.20
CA GLN A 2 1.68 5.23 -19.84
C GLN A 2 2.69 4.11 -19.58
N GLU A 3 3.74 4.40 -18.80
CA GLU A 3 4.78 3.42 -18.44
C GLU A 3 4.21 2.48 -17.36
N CYS A 4 4.07 1.18 -17.68
CA CYS A 4 3.63 0.17 -16.71
C CYS A 4 4.75 -0.11 -15.70
N VAL A 5 4.50 0.13 -14.42
CA VAL A 5 5.43 -0.08 -13.32
C VAL A 5 5.28 -1.48 -12.73
N LEU A 6 4.05 -1.94 -12.53
CA LEU A 6 3.74 -3.28 -12.02
C LEU A 6 2.71 -3.94 -12.91
N LYS A 7 2.97 -5.18 -13.31
CA LYS A 7 2.03 -6.02 -14.05
C LYS A 7 1.89 -7.37 -13.35
N ILE A 8 0.66 -7.73 -13.09
CA ILE A 8 0.26 -9.02 -12.51
C ILE A 8 -0.50 -9.79 -13.58
N GLU A 9 -0.09 -11.05 -13.83
CA GLU A 9 -0.70 -11.92 -14.85
C GLU A 9 -1.03 -13.27 -14.23
N ASP A 10 -2.33 -13.60 -14.20
CA ASP A 10 -2.91 -14.86 -13.73
C ASP A 10 -2.37 -15.35 -12.37
N LEU A 11 -2.14 -14.39 -11.44
CA LEU A 11 -1.53 -14.68 -10.14
C LEU A 11 -2.42 -15.62 -9.32
N GLU A 12 -1.84 -16.73 -8.89
CA GLU A 12 -2.44 -17.68 -7.97
C GLU A 12 -1.65 -17.77 -6.66
N VAL A 13 -2.38 -17.76 -5.54
CA VAL A 13 -1.79 -17.91 -4.20
C VAL A 13 -2.59 -18.89 -3.38
N SER A 14 -1.92 -19.84 -2.73
CA SER A 14 -2.53 -20.83 -1.87
C SER A 14 -1.80 -21.02 -0.55
N TYR A 15 -2.54 -21.23 0.51
CA TYR A 15 -2.05 -21.60 1.84
C TYR A 15 -2.58 -22.99 2.19
N GLY A 16 -1.71 -24.00 2.10
CA GLY A 16 -2.16 -25.39 2.22
C GLY A 16 -3.25 -25.71 1.19
N GLY A 17 -4.43 -26.13 1.64
CA GLY A 17 -5.58 -26.46 0.77
C GLY A 17 -6.45 -25.25 0.39
N ILE A 18 -6.19 -24.05 0.90
CA ILE A 18 -7.02 -22.86 0.66
C ILE A 18 -6.40 -22.00 -0.44
N GLN A 19 -7.11 -21.83 -1.55
CA GLN A 19 -6.72 -20.93 -2.62
C GLN A 19 -7.22 -19.52 -2.33
N ALA A 20 -6.30 -18.67 -1.88
CA ALA A 20 -6.59 -17.28 -1.50
C ALA A 20 -6.68 -16.33 -2.70
N VAL A 21 -5.91 -16.57 -3.75
CA VAL A 21 -5.93 -15.80 -5.01
C VAL A 21 -6.02 -16.80 -6.16
N ARG A 22 -6.90 -16.52 -7.14
CA ARG A 22 -7.37 -17.49 -8.14
C ARG A 22 -7.23 -16.96 -9.57
N GLY A 23 -6.01 -16.61 -9.99
CA GLY A 23 -5.73 -16.12 -11.32
C GLY A 23 -6.20 -14.67 -11.51
N ILE A 24 -5.66 -13.73 -10.72
CA ILE A 24 -5.92 -12.30 -10.90
C ILE A 24 -4.90 -11.67 -11.83
N SER A 25 -5.37 -10.71 -12.63
CA SER A 25 -4.52 -9.92 -13.53
C SER A 25 -4.88 -8.45 -13.40
N PHE A 26 -3.88 -7.59 -13.19
CA PHE A 26 -4.03 -6.14 -13.13
C PHE A 26 -2.70 -5.44 -13.34
N GLU A 27 -2.75 -4.13 -13.57
CA GLU A 27 -1.56 -3.30 -13.83
C GLU A 27 -1.59 -2.03 -12.99
N VAL A 28 -0.38 -1.50 -12.69
CA VAL A 28 -0.18 -0.19 -12.09
C VAL A 28 0.76 0.60 -12.99
N ASN A 29 0.32 1.76 -13.48
CA ASN A 29 1.18 2.61 -14.28
C ASN A 29 1.88 3.66 -13.41
N LYS A 30 2.94 4.24 -13.94
CA LYS A 30 3.72 5.28 -13.27
C LYS A 30 2.87 6.50 -12.94
N GLY A 31 2.98 6.97 -11.71
CA GLY A 31 2.24 8.13 -11.22
C GLY A 31 0.74 7.88 -11.06
N GLU A 32 0.29 6.63 -10.89
CA GLU A 32 -1.11 6.30 -10.56
C GLU A 32 -1.25 5.90 -9.09
N ILE A 33 -2.41 6.21 -8.51
CA ILE A 33 -2.95 5.48 -7.36
C ILE A 33 -3.88 4.39 -7.88
N VAL A 34 -3.49 3.14 -7.72
CA VAL A 34 -4.36 1.99 -7.99
C VAL A 34 -4.81 1.37 -6.67
N THR A 35 -6.09 1.07 -6.52
CA THR A 35 -6.59 0.41 -5.31
C THR A 35 -7.20 -0.97 -5.60
N LEU A 36 -6.95 -1.91 -4.67
CA LEU A 36 -7.67 -3.17 -4.59
C LEU A 36 -8.64 -3.09 -3.40
N ILE A 37 -9.93 -3.12 -3.68
CA ILE A 37 -10.98 -3.13 -2.68
C ILE A 37 -11.66 -4.51 -2.62
N GLY A 38 -12.23 -4.84 -1.48
CA GLY A 38 -12.92 -6.12 -1.27
C GLY A 38 -13.04 -6.48 0.20
N ALA A 39 -13.88 -7.45 0.52
CA ALA A 39 -14.10 -7.92 1.88
C ALA A 39 -12.84 -8.55 2.50
N ASN A 40 -12.86 -8.73 3.84
CA ASN A 40 -11.82 -9.47 4.53
C ASN A 40 -11.76 -10.92 4.02
N GLY A 41 -10.53 -11.41 3.80
CA GLY A 41 -10.32 -12.74 3.22
C GLY A 41 -10.48 -12.83 1.70
N ALA A 42 -10.76 -11.72 0.99
CA ALA A 42 -10.90 -11.73 -0.46
C ALA A 42 -9.59 -12.00 -1.24
N GLY A 43 -8.43 -11.95 -0.57
CA GLY A 43 -7.13 -12.21 -1.17
C GLY A 43 -6.22 -10.98 -1.31
N LYS A 44 -6.67 -9.79 -0.88
CA LYS A 44 -5.95 -8.51 -1.01
C LYS A 44 -4.54 -8.55 -0.43
N SER A 45 -4.39 -8.78 0.87
CA SER A 45 -3.07 -8.84 1.54
C SER A 45 -2.21 -10.01 1.05
N SER A 46 -2.83 -11.13 0.64
CA SER A 46 -2.12 -12.25 0.01
C SER A 46 -1.46 -11.83 -1.29
N THR A 47 -2.14 -11.01 -2.09
CA THR A 47 -1.61 -10.43 -3.32
C THR A 47 -0.37 -9.56 -3.03
N LEU A 48 -0.48 -8.60 -2.09
CA LEU A 48 0.69 -7.76 -1.74
C LEU A 48 1.87 -8.56 -1.18
N ARG A 49 1.58 -9.52 -0.30
CA ARG A 49 2.64 -10.39 0.27
C ARG A 49 3.33 -11.22 -0.80
N THR A 50 2.62 -11.62 -1.86
CA THR A 50 3.24 -12.35 -2.97
C THR A 50 4.07 -11.42 -3.85
N ILE A 51 3.57 -10.21 -4.17
CA ILE A 51 4.31 -9.20 -4.92
C ILE A 51 5.61 -8.82 -4.19
N SER A 52 5.59 -8.72 -2.85
CA SER A 52 6.76 -8.39 -2.03
C SER A 52 7.69 -9.58 -1.73
N GLY A 53 7.42 -10.77 -2.28
CA GLY A 53 8.26 -11.96 -2.08
C GLY A 53 8.12 -12.62 -0.70
N LEU A 54 7.17 -12.19 0.14
CA LEU A 54 6.90 -12.78 1.45
C LEU A 54 6.12 -14.10 1.36
N VAL A 55 5.38 -14.29 0.27
CA VAL A 55 4.63 -15.51 -0.03
C VAL A 55 4.92 -15.94 -1.46
N LYS A 56 5.13 -17.22 -1.69
CA LYS A 56 5.38 -17.75 -3.02
C LYS A 56 4.09 -17.83 -3.83
N ALA A 57 4.13 -17.37 -5.07
CA ALA A 57 3.07 -17.62 -6.04
C ALA A 57 2.96 -19.12 -6.32
N LYS A 58 1.72 -19.62 -6.49
CA LYS A 58 1.46 -20.97 -6.98
C LYS A 58 1.44 -21.01 -8.50
N GLY A 59 1.07 -19.91 -9.14
CA GLY A 59 1.02 -19.72 -10.59
C GLY A 59 0.96 -18.23 -10.94
N GLY A 60 1.09 -17.96 -12.23
CA GLY A 60 1.09 -16.60 -12.75
C GLY A 60 2.44 -15.89 -12.63
N HIS A 61 2.47 -14.62 -13.03
CA HIS A 61 3.68 -13.82 -13.10
C HIS A 61 3.49 -12.45 -12.46
N VAL A 62 4.57 -11.94 -11.87
CA VAL A 62 4.70 -10.60 -11.33
C VAL A 62 5.85 -9.90 -12.02
N THR A 63 5.57 -8.90 -12.84
CA THR A 63 6.57 -8.09 -13.54
C THR A 63 6.64 -6.70 -12.91
N PHE A 64 7.81 -6.27 -12.49
CA PHE A 64 8.07 -4.94 -11.93
C PHE A 64 9.12 -4.21 -12.76
N MET A 65 8.80 -3.02 -13.27
CA MET A 65 9.68 -2.23 -14.14
C MET A 65 10.22 -3.04 -15.34
N GLY A 66 9.37 -3.91 -15.92
CA GLY A 66 9.74 -4.76 -17.07
C GLY A 66 10.54 -6.01 -16.71
N GLU A 67 10.85 -6.26 -15.44
CA GLU A 67 11.58 -7.44 -14.98
C GLU A 67 10.65 -8.41 -14.22
N ASP A 68 10.71 -9.70 -14.52
CA ASP A 68 10.01 -10.73 -13.77
C ASP A 68 10.62 -10.88 -12.37
N ILE A 69 9.80 -10.58 -11.35
CA ILE A 69 10.16 -10.70 -9.94
C ILE A 69 9.44 -11.86 -9.24
N THR A 70 8.77 -12.72 -9.98
CA THR A 70 8.01 -13.86 -9.45
C THR A 70 8.89 -14.76 -8.59
N GLY A 71 8.55 -14.89 -7.31
CA GLY A 71 9.27 -15.74 -6.36
C GLY A 71 10.68 -15.28 -5.98
N LYS A 72 11.08 -14.07 -6.34
CA LYS A 72 12.33 -13.46 -5.87
C LYS A 72 12.28 -13.17 -4.37
N ASP A 73 13.45 -13.05 -3.76
CA ASP A 73 13.59 -12.70 -2.34
C ASP A 73 13.16 -11.26 -2.09
N SER A 74 12.54 -11.02 -0.92
CA SER A 74 12.05 -9.70 -0.53
C SER A 74 13.14 -8.63 -0.55
N THR A 75 14.38 -8.96 -0.16
CA THR A 75 15.51 -8.02 -0.17
C THR A 75 15.86 -7.59 -1.59
N GLU A 76 15.83 -8.53 -2.55
CA GLU A 76 16.04 -8.21 -3.97
C GLU A 76 14.93 -7.31 -4.50
N ILE A 77 13.67 -7.60 -4.16
CA ILE A 77 12.50 -6.80 -4.58
C ILE A 77 12.59 -5.38 -4.02
N VAL A 78 12.89 -5.24 -2.73
CA VAL A 78 13.06 -3.94 -2.07
C VAL A 78 14.20 -3.14 -2.70
N SER A 79 15.33 -3.78 -3.05
CA SER A 79 16.47 -3.12 -3.71
C SER A 79 16.12 -2.52 -5.07
N LYS A 80 15.08 -3.02 -5.75
CA LYS A 80 14.57 -2.48 -7.02
C LYS A 80 13.67 -1.26 -6.84
N GLY A 81 13.26 -0.95 -5.59
CA GLY A 81 12.42 0.20 -5.25
C GLY A 81 10.94 -0.12 -5.07
N LEU A 82 10.58 -1.39 -4.81
CA LEU A 82 9.24 -1.77 -4.42
C LEU A 82 9.17 -1.84 -2.89
N MET A 83 8.48 -0.89 -2.28
CA MET A 83 8.35 -0.78 -0.82
C MET A 83 6.94 -1.10 -0.38
N MET A 84 6.80 -1.69 0.81
CA MET A 84 5.51 -2.03 1.38
C MET A 84 5.35 -1.50 2.80
N VAL A 85 4.24 -0.81 3.06
CA VAL A 85 3.71 -0.52 4.39
C VAL A 85 2.76 -1.66 4.75
N PRO A 86 3.14 -2.56 5.65
CA PRO A 86 2.32 -3.71 6.00
C PRO A 86 1.18 -3.35 6.94
N GLU A 87 0.14 -4.17 6.94
CA GLU A 87 -0.91 -4.15 7.96
C GLU A 87 -0.32 -4.21 9.38
N GLY A 88 -0.90 -3.45 10.30
CA GLY A 88 -0.49 -3.41 11.70
C GLY A 88 0.80 -2.63 11.93
N ARG A 89 1.16 -1.72 11.01
CA ARG A 89 2.24 -0.72 11.14
C ARG A 89 3.65 -1.32 11.16
N ARG A 90 3.88 -2.40 11.92
CA ARG A 90 5.16 -3.14 12.02
C ARG A 90 6.38 -2.23 12.24
N ILE A 91 6.23 -1.21 13.10
CA ILE A 91 7.34 -0.37 13.54
C ILE A 91 8.24 -1.13 14.52
N PHE A 92 9.44 -0.62 14.74
CA PHE A 92 10.34 -1.11 15.80
C PHE A 92 10.06 -0.32 17.09
N PRO A 93 9.34 -0.87 18.07
CA PRO A 93 8.82 -0.10 19.21
C PRO A 93 9.91 0.42 20.12
N ASN A 94 11.04 -0.26 20.20
CA ASN A 94 12.18 0.10 21.07
C ASN A 94 13.18 1.06 20.40
N LEU A 95 13.06 1.27 19.09
CA LEU A 95 13.86 2.26 18.38
C LEU A 95 13.14 3.61 18.40
N THR A 96 13.92 4.68 18.37
CA THR A 96 13.39 6.04 18.21
C THR A 96 12.70 6.22 16.87
N VAL A 97 11.92 7.28 16.71
CA VAL A 97 11.34 7.67 15.42
C VAL A 97 12.42 7.82 14.36
N LEU A 98 13.50 8.53 14.67
CA LEU A 98 14.61 8.74 13.72
C LEU A 98 15.29 7.42 13.33
N GLU A 99 15.53 6.53 14.27
CA GLU A 99 16.11 5.21 13.99
C GLU A 99 15.17 4.36 13.14
N ASN A 100 13.87 4.35 13.42
CA ASN A 100 12.86 3.68 12.58
C ASN A 100 12.91 4.19 11.13
N LEU A 101 12.98 5.52 10.93
CA LEU A 101 13.08 6.11 9.60
C LEU A 101 14.37 5.65 8.89
N ARG A 102 15.52 5.69 9.56
CA ARG A 102 16.80 5.25 9.00
C ARG A 102 16.81 3.77 8.60
N VAL A 103 16.11 2.91 9.33
CA VAL A 103 15.95 1.50 8.94
C VAL A 103 15.27 1.37 7.58
N GLY A 104 14.36 2.28 7.20
CA GLY A 104 13.74 2.29 5.88
C GLY A 104 14.72 2.47 4.72
N ALA A 105 15.86 3.11 4.98
CA ALA A 105 16.93 3.34 4.02
C ALA A 105 18.10 2.34 4.15
N TYR A 106 17.92 1.23 4.85
CA TYR A 106 18.99 0.30 5.21
C TYR A 106 19.81 -0.24 4.02
N LEU A 107 19.23 -0.33 2.82
CA LEU A 107 19.92 -0.76 1.60
C LEU A 107 20.67 0.39 0.87
N ARG A 108 20.57 1.61 1.39
CA ARG A 108 21.16 2.82 0.80
C ARG A 108 22.44 3.21 1.53
N ASN A 109 23.38 3.80 0.78
CA ASN A 109 24.66 4.30 1.31
C ASN A 109 24.87 5.78 1.01
N ASP A 110 23.84 6.49 0.49
CA ASP A 110 23.86 7.92 0.21
C ASP A 110 23.44 8.76 1.42
N ASP A 111 23.53 10.10 1.31
CA ASP A 111 23.05 11.00 2.34
C ASP A 111 21.53 10.95 2.44
N LEU A 112 21.01 10.82 3.64
CA LEU A 112 19.59 10.70 3.93
C LEU A 112 18.95 12.02 4.38
N SER A 113 19.70 13.12 4.41
CA SER A 113 19.26 14.40 4.98
C SER A 113 18.02 14.94 4.27
N ASP A 114 18.03 14.98 2.93
CA ASP A 114 16.92 15.48 2.12
C ASP A 114 15.68 14.59 2.28
N ASP A 115 15.85 13.26 2.35
CA ASP A 115 14.75 12.32 2.52
C ASP A 115 14.12 12.43 3.92
N LEU A 116 14.94 12.63 4.95
CA LEU A 116 14.45 12.90 6.30
C LEU A 116 13.67 14.20 6.36
N GLU A 117 14.17 15.27 5.71
CA GLU A 117 13.47 16.53 5.63
C GLU A 117 12.13 16.39 4.89
N MET A 118 12.09 15.69 3.76
CA MET A 118 10.88 15.38 3.03
C MET A 118 9.86 14.63 3.91
N VAL A 119 10.28 13.56 4.60
CA VAL A 119 9.41 12.80 5.50
C VAL A 119 8.90 13.67 6.65
N PHE A 120 9.74 14.53 7.21
CA PHE A 120 9.34 15.44 8.29
C PHE A 120 8.41 16.56 7.82
N ASN A 121 8.45 16.93 6.53
CA ASN A 121 7.50 17.86 5.95
C ASN A 121 6.12 17.20 5.79
N TYR A 122 6.04 15.93 5.35
CA TYR A 122 4.79 15.17 5.35
C TYR A 122 4.26 14.90 6.77
N PHE A 123 5.15 14.67 7.72
CA PHE A 123 4.81 14.26 9.09
C PHE A 123 5.50 15.16 10.15
N PRO A 124 5.09 16.42 10.33
CA PRO A 124 5.73 17.34 11.29
C PRO A 124 5.79 16.79 12.72
N ARG A 125 4.77 16.03 13.13
CA ARG A 125 4.73 15.36 14.45
C ARG A 125 5.86 14.37 14.66
N LEU A 126 6.32 13.70 13.61
CA LEU A 126 7.47 12.80 13.70
C LEU A 126 8.78 13.57 13.91
N LYS A 127 8.89 14.78 13.34
CA LYS A 127 10.05 15.67 13.57
C LYS A 127 10.14 16.10 15.02
N GLU A 128 9.01 16.57 15.58
CA GLU A 128 8.90 17.02 16.98
C GLU A 128 9.27 15.89 17.97
N ARG A 129 9.03 14.63 17.58
CA ARG A 129 9.22 13.43 18.40
C ARG A 129 10.32 12.51 17.90
N SER A 130 11.26 13.03 17.10
CA SER A 130 12.30 12.24 16.44
C SER A 130 13.16 11.40 17.38
N TRP A 131 13.32 11.84 18.62
CA TRP A 131 14.04 11.18 19.71
C TRP A 131 13.21 10.18 20.52
N GLN A 132 11.87 10.22 20.38
CA GLN A 132 10.95 9.40 21.15
C GLN A 132 10.92 7.96 20.63
N ALA A 133 10.79 6.97 21.54
CA ALA A 133 10.64 5.57 21.17
C ALA A 133 9.31 5.34 20.42
N GLY A 134 9.39 4.65 19.27
CA GLY A 134 8.24 4.43 18.39
C GLY A 134 7.04 3.77 19.07
N GLY A 135 7.29 2.85 20.01
CA GLY A 135 6.22 2.17 20.75
C GLY A 135 5.39 3.07 21.66
N THR A 136 5.87 4.29 21.98
CA THR A 136 5.16 5.26 22.83
C THR A 136 4.30 6.25 22.05
N LEU A 137 4.34 6.19 20.72
CA LEU A 137 3.53 7.01 19.82
C LEU A 137 2.06 6.54 19.83
N SER A 138 1.14 7.45 19.52
CA SER A 138 -0.25 7.10 19.24
C SER A 138 -0.36 6.21 18.01
N GLY A 139 -1.49 5.49 17.85
CA GLY A 139 -1.70 4.61 16.71
C GLY A 139 -1.58 5.31 15.35
N GLY A 140 -2.06 6.55 15.23
CA GLY A 140 -1.92 7.36 14.03
C GLY A 140 -0.47 7.78 13.76
N GLU A 141 0.26 8.21 14.78
CA GLU A 141 1.68 8.56 14.65
C GLU A 141 2.54 7.34 14.29
N GLN A 142 2.20 6.15 14.82
CA GLN A 142 2.86 4.90 14.41
C GLN A 142 2.59 4.56 12.94
N GLN A 143 1.38 4.84 12.44
CA GLN A 143 1.06 4.66 11.02
C GLN A 143 1.84 5.64 10.14
N MET A 144 1.91 6.91 10.53
CA MET A 144 2.74 7.92 9.88
C MET A 144 4.22 7.49 9.85
N LEU A 145 4.72 6.94 10.96
CA LEU A 145 6.09 6.42 11.05
C LEU A 145 6.31 5.24 10.10
N ALA A 146 5.35 4.34 9.97
CA ALA A 146 5.44 3.20 9.04
C ALA A 146 5.48 3.67 7.58
N VAL A 147 4.65 4.66 7.21
CA VAL A 147 4.67 5.28 5.87
C VAL A 147 5.98 6.02 5.64
N GLY A 148 6.39 6.89 6.58
CA GLY A 148 7.66 7.63 6.50
C GLY A 148 8.87 6.71 6.34
N ARG A 149 8.90 5.59 7.08
CA ARG A 149 9.94 4.57 6.94
C ARG A 149 9.99 3.97 5.53
N ALA A 150 8.84 3.70 4.91
CA ALA A 150 8.81 3.19 3.54
C ALA A 150 9.30 4.24 2.53
N LEU A 151 8.95 5.52 2.72
CA LEU A 151 9.41 6.63 1.87
C LEU A 151 10.94 6.81 1.91
N MET A 152 11.59 6.55 3.05
CA MET A 152 13.06 6.61 3.16
C MET A 152 13.77 5.66 2.18
N GLY A 153 13.10 4.63 1.70
CA GLY A 153 13.61 3.72 0.67
C GLY A 153 13.57 4.28 -0.76
N LYS A 154 13.08 5.51 -0.99
CA LYS A 154 12.84 6.11 -2.34
C LYS A 154 12.06 5.17 -3.25
N PRO A 155 10.81 4.80 -2.90
CA PRO A 155 10.05 3.82 -3.66
C PRO A 155 9.75 4.31 -5.07
N LYS A 156 9.89 3.41 -6.06
CA LYS A 156 9.30 3.53 -7.40
C LYS A 156 7.84 3.10 -7.39
N LEU A 157 7.50 2.19 -6.46
CA LEU A 157 6.14 1.76 -6.14
C LEU A 157 6.01 1.63 -4.62
N LEU A 158 5.07 2.37 -4.04
CA LEU A 158 4.69 2.27 -2.64
C LEU A 158 3.43 1.44 -2.52
N MET A 159 3.51 0.26 -1.91
CA MET A 159 2.36 -0.57 -1.59
C MET A 159 1.92 -0.32 -0.15
N MET A 160 0.63 -0.24 0.11
CA MET A 160 0.06 -0.06 1.44
C MET A 160 -1.04 -1.09 1.71
N ASP A 161 -0.91 -1.84 2.79
CA ASP A 161 -1.86 -2.87 3.22
C ASP A 161 -2.72 -2.35 4.38
N GLU A 162 -3.94 -1.93 4.07
CA GLU A 162 -4.96 -1.39 4.98
C GLU A 162 -4.42 -0.31 5.94
N PRO A 163 -3.85 0.80 5.41
CA PRO A 163 -3.21 1.82 6.23
C PRO A 163 -4.18 2.55 7.18
N SER A 164 -5.49 2.50 6.94
CA SER A 164 -6.51 3.13 7.79
C SER A 164 -7.01 2.23 8.93
N LEU A 165 -6.67 0.93 8.92
CA LEU A 165 -7.25 -0.04 9.84
C LEU A 165 -6.99 0.28 11.31
N GLY A 166 -8.07 0.30 12.10
CA GLY A 166 -8.01 0.53 13.55
C GLY A 166 -7.61 1.94 13.96
N LEU A 167 -7.78 2.93 13.09
CA LEU A 167 -7.55 4.33 13.36
C LEU A 167 -8.86 5.10 13.57
N ALA A 168 -8.80 6.18 14.35
CA ALA A 168 -9.93 7.10 14.51
C ALA A 168 -10.23 7.84 13.18
N PRO A 169 -11.50 8.18 12.89
CA PRO A 169 -11.90 8.80 11.62
C PRO A 169 -11.07 10.02 11.20
N ILE A 170 -10.75 10.89 12.14
CA ILE A 170 -9.93 12.08 11.86
C ILE A 170 -8.49 11.72 11.41
N VAL A 171 -7.95 10.62 11.94
CA VAL A 171 -6.61 10.14 11.57
C VAL A 171 -6.66 9.44 10.21
N VAL A 172 -7.74 8.71 9.92
CA VAL A 172 -7.97 8.09 8.61
C VAL A 172 -7.94 9.17 7.52
N GLN A 173 -8.70 10.26 7.69
CA GLN A 173 -8.68 11.38 6.74
C GLN A 173 -7.26 11.90 6.53
N GLY A 174 -6.51 12.15 7.60
CA GLY A 174 -5.13 12.62 7.50
C GLY A 174 -4.19 11.65 6.76
N ILE A 175 -4.39 10.33 6.87
CA ILE A 175 -3.61 9.35 6.11
C ILE A 175 -3.93 9.43 4.61
N PHE A 176 -5.21 9.57 4.23
CA PHE A 176 -5.58 9.72 2.83
C PHE A 176 -5.13 11.05 2.23
N ASP A 177 -5.16 12.14 3.00
CA ASP A 177 -4.60 13.43 2.57
C ASP A 177 -3.11 13.32 2.26
N ILE A 178 -2.35 12.62 3.10
CA ILE A 178 -0.93 12.35 2.89
C ILE A 178 -0.70 11.43 1.67
N ILE A 179 -1.53 10.41 1.45
CA ILE A 179 -1.43 9.57 0.24
C ILE A 179 -1.59 10.43 -1.02
N ASN A 180 -2.56 11.34 -1.02
CA ASN A 180 -2.74 12.29 -2.12
C ASN A 180 -1.55 13.23 -2.30
N GLU A 181 -0.95 13.72 -1.21
CA GLU A 181 0.23 14.59 -1.26
C GLU A 181 1.45 13.85 -1.82
N ILE A 182 1.71 12.62 -1.37
CA ILE A 182 2.76 11.73 -1.88
C ILE A 182 2.53 11.45 -3.38
N HIS A 183 1.30 11.15 -3.79
CA HIS A 183 0.95 10.95 -5.20
C HIS A 183 1.18 12.22 -6.02
N SER A 184 0.77 13.38 -5.52
CA SER A 184 0.94 14.67 -6.19
C SER A 184 2.43 15.02 -6.40
N SER A 185 3.34 14.45 -5.61
CA SER A 185 4.78 14.55 -5.82
C SER A 185 5.32 13.57 -6.89
N GLY A 186 4.44 12.80 -7.55
CA GLY A 186 4.75 11.88 -8.65
C GLY A 186 4.97 10.42 -8.23
N ALA A 187 4.65 10.05 -6.99
CA ALA A 187 4.76 8.68 -6.53
C ALA A 187 3.70 7.77 -7.16
N THR A 188 4.07 6.52 -7.40
CA THR A 188 3.16 5.45 -7.80
C THR A 188 2.72 4.67 -6.56
N VAL A 189 1.42 4.46 -6.39
CA VAL A 189 0.88 3.83 -5.18
C VAL A 189 -0.04 2.66 -5.55
N LEU A 190 0.13 1.52 -4.87
CA LEU A 190 -0.82 0.41 -4.85
C LEU A 190 -1.41 0.32 -3.45
N LEU A 191 -2.68 0.68 -3.31
CA LEU A 191 -3.38 0.74 -2.05
C LEU A 191 -4.33 -0.45 -1.89
N ILE A 192 -4.27 -1.13 -0.77
CA ILE A 192 -5.29 -2.09 -0.36
C ILE A 192 -6.05 -1.50 0.80
N GLU A 193 -7.37 -1.47 0.69
CA GLU A 193 -8.26 -0.94 1.71
C GLU A 193 -9.56 -1.73 1.86
N GLN A 194 -10.04 -1.75 3.08
CA GLN A 194 -11.39 -2.20 3.38
C GLN A 194 -12.39 -1.04 3.29
N ASN A 195 -11.95 0.19 3.61
CA ASN A 195 -12.76 1.39 3.43
C ASN A 195 -12.79 1.78 1.96
N ALA A 196 -13.70 1.11 1.22
CA ALA A 196 -13.82 1.30 -0.23
C ALA A 196 -14.14 2.75 -0.60
N ASN A 197 -14.96 3.44 0.19
CA ASN A 197 -15.34 4.83 -0.08
C ASN A 197 -14.09 5.73 -0.12
N MET A 198 -13.29 5.72 0.93
CA MET A 198 -12.06 6.53 0.99
C MET A 198 -11.06 6.14 -0.09
N ALA A 199 -10.87 4.83 -0.32
CA ALA A 199 -9.94 4.33 -1.33
C ALA A 199 -10.31 4.75 -2.76
N LEU A 200 -11.60 4.66 -3.11
CA LEU A 200 -12.09 5.04 -4.43
C LEU A 200 -12.02 6.54 -4.69
N HIS A 201 -12.15 7.37 -3.65
CA HIS A 201 -12.03 8.84 -3.79
C HIS A 201 -10.60 9.29 -4.17
N VAL A 202 -9.58 8.54 -3.78
CA VAL A 202 -8.17 8.88 -4.06
C VAL A 202 -7.62 8.12 -5.28
N ALA A 203 -8.28 7.05 -5.72
CA ALA A 203 -7.76 6.16 -6.74
C ALA A 203 -8.03 6.68 -8.16
N ASP A 204 -7.00 6.62 -9.01
CA ASP A 204 -7.16 6.80 -10.46
C ASP A 204 -7.86 5.59 -11.07
N ARG A 205 -7.44 4.36 -10.65
CA ARG A 205 -8.06 3.09 -11.05
C ARG A 205 -8.26 2.19 -9.85
N ALA A 206 -9.28 1.35 -9.93
CA ALA A 206 -9.59 0.41 -8.88
C ALA A 206 -10.02 -0.95 -9.43
N TYR A 207 -9.75 -1.98 -8.63
CA TYR A 207 -10.15 -3.36 -8.88
C TYR A 207 -10.89 -3.89 -7.66
N VAL A 208 -12.04 -4.49 -7.88
CA VAL A 208 -12.82 -5.18 -6.85
C VAL A 208 -12.42 -6.64 -6.83
N ILE A 209 -11.93 -7.11 -5.68
CA ILE A 209 -11.56 -8.51 -5.50
C ILE A 209 -12.56 -9.22 -4.59
N GLU A 210 -13.10 -10.34 -5.08
CA GLU A 210 -14.06 -11.18 -4.36
C GLU A 210 -13.66 -12.66 -4.49
N ASN A 211 -13.56 -13.34 -3.37
CA ASN A 211 -13.22 -14.78 -3.35
C ASN A 211 -11.96 -15.12 -4.18
N GLY A 212 -10.97 -14.26 -4.15
CA GLY A 212 -9.70 -14.44 -4.86
C GLY A 212 -9.74 -14.12 -6.35
N LYS A 213 -10.78 -13.47 -6.87
CA LYS A 213 -10.91 -13.07 -8.28
C LYS A 213 -11.23 -11.60 -8.40
N ILE A 214 -10.76 -10.95 -9.46
CA ILE A 214 -11.20 -9.59 -9.82
C ILE A 214 -12.57 -9.72 -10.50
N THR A 215 -13.57 -9.03 -9.94
CA THR A 215 -14.97 -9.07 -10.43
C THR A 215 -15.36 -7.79 -11.16
N LEU A 216 -14.76 -6.66 -10.79
CA LEU A 216 -15.01 -5.36 -11.43
C LEU A 216 -13.68 -4.59 -11.50
N SER A 217 -13.58 -3.71 -12.49
CA SER A 217 -12.48 -2.75 -12.60
C SER A 217 -12.96 -1.49 -13.30
N GLY A 218 -12.35 -0.35 -12.99
CA GLY A 218 -12.68 0.94 -13.56
C GLY A 218 -11.88 2.05 -12.89
N THR A 219 -12.19 3.30 -13.24
CA THR A 219 -11.69 4.45 -12.49
C THR A 219 -12.34 4.49 -11.11
N GLY A 220 -11.70 5.16 -10.14
CA GLY A 220 -12.28 5.34 -8.80
C GLY A 220 -13.68 5.96 -8.89
N LYS A 221 -13.85 6.98 -9.77
CA LYS A 221 -15.13 7.64 -9.99
C LYS A 221 -16.22 6.72 -10.56
N GLU A 222 -15.89 5.91 -11.57
CA GLU A 222 -16.84 4.95 -12.16
C GLU A 222 -17.32 3.92 -11.13
N LEU A 223 -16.40 3.42 -10.29
CA LEU A 223 -16.74 2.43 -9.26
C LEU A 223 -17.50 3.06 -8.08
N LEU A 224 -17.32 4.33 -7.76
CA LEU A 224 -18.16 5.06 -6.80
C LEU A 224 -19.62 5.18 -7.27
N GLU A 225 -19.86 5.21 -8.58
CA GLU A 225 -21.19 5.30 -9.17
C GLU A 225 -21.83 3.94 -9.45
N ASP A 226 -21.04 2.84 -9.44
CA ASP A 226 -21.52 1.47 -9.70
C ASP A 226 -22.44 0.95 -8.60
N GLU A 227 -23.64 0.50 -8.98
CA GLU A 227 -24.68 0.04 -8.04
C GLU A 227 -24.27 -1.21 -7.24
N LYS A 228 -23.44 -2.09 -7.81
CA LYS A 228 -22.96 -3.29 -7.10
C LYS A 228 -21.93 -2.87 -6.04
N VAL A 229 -21.05 -1.94 -6.38
CA VAL A 229 -20.06 -1.40 -5.44
C VAL A 229 -20.75 -0.63 -4.32
N LYS A 230 -21.73 0.21 -4.64
CA LYS A 230 -22.54 0.94 -3.65
C LYS A 230 -23.21 -0.02 -2.67
N SER A 231 -23.91 -1.03 -3.18
CA SER A 231 -24.65 -1.96 -2.33
C SER A 231 -23.75 -2.86 -1.47
N ALA A 232 -22.58 -3.26 -1.99
CA ALA A 232 -21.69 -4.22 -1.32
C ALA A 232 -20.67 -3.56 -0.37
N TYR A 233 -20.19 -2.34 -0.70
CA TYR A 233 -19.00 -1.75 -0.05
C TYR A 233 -19.19 -0.33 0.45
N LEU A 234 -20.15 0.46 -0.08
CA LEU A 234 -20.31 1.88 0.32
C LEU A 234 -21.41 2.08 1.37
N GLY A 235 -22.19 1.04 1.68
CA GLY A 235 -23.37 1.16 2.52
C GLY A 235 -24.52 1.85 1.75
N SER A 236 -25.75 1.39 1.89
CA SER A 236 -26.91 2.17 1.48
C SER A 236 -26.87 3.47 2.28
N GLY A 237 -26.69 4.59 1.59
CA GLY A 237 -26.69 5.91 2.21
C GLY A 237 -27.94 6.11 3.09
N GLY A 238 -27.76 5.90 4.36
CA GLY A 238 -28.71 6.30 5.38
C GLY A 238 -28.24 7.65 5.87
N ASP A 239 -28.97 8.69 5.52
CA ASP A 239 -28.91 10.01 6.11
C ASP A 239 -28.80 9.90 7.63
N VAL A 240 -27.74 10.49 8.22
CA VAL A 240 -27.81 11.09 9.56
C VAL A 240 -27.12 12.43 9.50
#